data_acf62e78f148c49d5b4e75f4ce4f6f80
#
_entry.id   acf62e78f148c49d5b4e75f4ce4f6f80
#
_cell.length_a   1.000
_cell.length_b   1.000
_cell.length_c   1.000
_cell.angle_alpha   90.00
_cell.angle_beta   90.00
_cell.angle_gamma   90.00
#
_symmetry.space_group_name_H-M   'P 1'
#
loop_
_entity.id
_entity.type
_entity.pdbx_description
1 polymer ?
#
loop_
_entity_poly.entity_id
_entity_poly.type
_entity_poly.pdbx_seq_one_letter_code
_entity_poly.pdbx_strand_id
1 'polypeptide(L)'
;MSFDLAFWHQKSVPTVEEAAQIYDQLVDGLSGVVEANSAVEDFHKAMISVFPDLAEENMDESPWTSPLYVTSECVIATISWSRSGEVPSVLLDLASRHGLTTYDPQEQAVYGITGEASTR
;
A
#
# COMPACT_ATOMS: atom_id res chain seq x y z
N MET A 1 3.60 15.27 -8.85
CA MET A 1 3.08 14.93 -7.52
C MET A 1 2.50 13.52 -7.54
N SER A 2 2.71 12.75 -6.50
CA SER A 2 2.26 11.36 -6.43
C SER A 2 1.34 11.14 -5.22
N PHE A 3 0.54 10.09 -5.31
CA PHE A 3 -0.33 9.63 -4.24
C PHE A 3 0.24 8.29 -3.74
N ASP A 4 0.71 8.27 -2.49
CA ASP A 4 1.39 7.10 -1.95
C ASP A 4 0.47 6.30 -1.03
N LEU A 5 0.58 4.97 -1.10
CA LEU A 5 -0.09 4.06 -0.18
C LEU A 5 0.89 2.98 0.23
N ALA A 6 0.82 2.58 1.50
CA ALA A 6 1.61 1.49 2.03
C ALA A 6 0.69 0.41 2.59
N PHE A 7 1.08 -0.85 2.39
CA PHE A 7 0.29 -2.02 2.79
C PHE A 7 1.18 -2.99 3.55
N TRP A 8 0.70 -3.46 4.70
CA TRP A 8 1.42 -4.48 5.47
C TRP A 8 0.44 -5.30 6.31
N HIS A 9 0.90 -6.45 6.82
CA HIS A 9 0.08 -7.29 7.69
C HIS A 9 0.25 -6.85 9.15
N GLN A 10 -0.89 -6.72 9.85
CA GLN A 10 -0.89 -6.40 11.28
C GLN A 10 -2.16 -6.97 11.91
N LYS A 11 -2.03 -7.60 13.06
CA LYS A 11 -3.16 -8.29 13.71
C LYS A 11 -4.27 -7.35 14.14
N SER A 12 -3.90 -6.15 14.57
CA SER A 12 -4.87 -5.13 14.99
C SER A 12 -4.59 -3.82 14.27
N VAL A 13 -5.62 -3.02 14.05
CA VAL A 13 -5.46 -1.73 13.37
C VAL A 13 -4.62 -0.80 14.24
N PRO A 14 -3.49 -0.29 13.73
CA PRO A 14 -2.67 0.65 14.51
C PRO A 14 -3.33 2.01 14.61
N THR A 15 -2.85 2.83 15.55
CA THR A 15 -3.20 4.24 15.55
C THR A 15 -2.53 4.94 14.38
N VAL A 16 -2.99 6.15 14.05
CA VAL A 16 -2.38 6.92 12.96
C VAL A 16 -0.90 7.21 13.26
N GLU A 17 -0.58 7.52 14.52
CA GLU A 17 0.80 7.78 14.95
C GLU A 17 1.68 6.54 14.78
N GLU A 18 1.18 5.38 15.18
CA GLU A 18 1.91 4.11 15.02
C GLU A 18 2.13 3.79 13.56
N ALA A 19 1.09 3.97 12.75
CA ALA A 19 1.18 3.71 11.31
C ALA A 19 2.17 4.64 10.63
N ALA A 20 2.19 5.91 11.01
CA ALA A 20 3.14 6.88 10.47
C ALA A 20 4.58 6.49 10.78
N GLN A 21 4.85 6.02 11.99
CA GLN A 21 6.18 5.55 12.40
C GLN A 21 6.59 4.30 11.61
N ILE A 22 5.66 3.36 11.45
CA ILE A 22 5.90 2.15 10.65
C ILE A 22 6.22 2.55 9.21
N TYR A 23 5.43 3.42 8.63
CA TYR A 23 5.60 3.88 7.26
C TYR A 23 6.98 4.52 7.05
N ASP A 24 7.39 5.42 7.96
CA ASP A 24 8.69 6.08 7.87
C ASP A 24 9.83 5.07 7.89
N GLN A 25 9.73 4.04 8.72
CA GLN A 25 10.74 3.00 8.81
C GLN A 25 10.77 2.12 7.54
N LEU A 26 9.60 1.81 7.00
CA LEU A 26 9.50 1.01 5.78
C LEU A 26 10.09 1.74 4.56
N VAL A 27 9.80 3.04 4.41
CA VAL A 27 10.34 3.82 3.29
C VAL A 27 11.83 4.05 3.42
N ASP A 28 12.38 3.98 4.64
CA ASP A 28 13.82 4.03 4.87
C ASP A 28 14.51 2.71 4.57
N GLY A 29 13.74 1.67 4.22
CA GLY A 29 14.27 0.37 3.86
C GLY A 29 14.65 -0.50 5.05
N LEU A 30 14.15 -0.17 6.25
CA LEU A 30 14.43 -0.97 7.43
C LEU A 30 13.67 -2.29 7.39
N SER A 31 14.29 -3.36 7.88
CA SER A 31 13.67 -4.67 7.99
C SER A 31 13.28 -4.97 9.44
N GLY A 32 12.36 -5.91 9.62
CA GLY A 32 11.89 -6.28 10.96
C GLY A 32 10.94 -5.26 11.57
N VAL A 33 10.40 -4.35 10.76
CA VAL A 33 9.46 -3.32 11.22
C VAL A 33 8.11 -3.92 11.54
N VAL A 34 7.64 -4.81 10.66
CA VAL A 34 6.40 -5.58 10.84
C VAL A 34 6.70 -7.04 10.47
N GLU A 35 5.80 -7.93 10.87
CA GLU A 35 5.96 -9.35 10.53
C GLU A 35 5.82 -9.57 9.03
N ALA A 36 6.72 -10.37 8.46
CA ALA A 36 6.55 -10.88 7.11
C ALA A 36 5.35 -11.82 7.09
N ASN A 37 4.54 -11.74 6.04
CA ASN A 37 3.33 -12.55 5.93
C ASN A 37 3.07 -12.87 4.46
N SER A 38 2.66 -14.10 4.18
CA SER A 38 2.37 -14.54 2.82
C SER A 38 1.23 -13.74 2.18
N ALA A 39 0.36 -13.14 2.97
CA ALA A 39 -0.73 -12.29 2.47
C ALA A 39 -0.18 -11.07 1.71
N VAL A 40 1.01 -10.58 2.08
CA VAL A 40 1.65 -9.47 1.37
C VAL A 40 1.99 -9.89 -0.06
N GLU A 41 2.57 -11.07 -0.22
CA GLU A 41 2.89 -11.61 -1.54
C GLU A 41 1.64 -11.86 -2.37
N ASP A 42 0.61 -12.46 -1.76
CA ASP A 42 -0.66 -12.74 -2.43
C ASP A 42 -1.32 -11.44 -2.89
N PHE A 43 -1.31 -10.41 -2.03
CA PHE A 43 -1.83 -9.10 -2.37
C PHE A 43 -1.06 -8.48 -3.55
N HIS A 44 0.26 -8.56 -3.53
CA HIS A 44 1.09 -8.03 -4.62
C HIS A 44 0.73 -8.71 -5.94
N LYS A 45 0.57 -10.03 -5.95
CA LYS A 45 0.17 -10.77 -7.15
C LYS A 45 -1.20 -10.32 -7.66
N ALA A 46 -2.16 -10.13 -6.76
CA ALA A 46 -3.50 -9.66 -7.13
C ALA A 46 -3.44 -8.23 -7.69
N MET A 47 -2.64 -7.38 -7.07
CA MET A 47 -2.46 -5.98 -7.48
C MET A 47 -1.92 -5.89 -8.91
N ILE A 48 -0.86 -6.63 -9.24
CA ILE A 48 -0.25 -6.55 -10.57
C ILE A 48 -1.07 -7.27 -11.64
N SER A 49 -2.03 -8.12 -11.24
CA SER A 49 -2.96 -8.71 -12.20
C SER A 49 -4.01 -7.70 -12.67
N VAL A 50 -4.30 -6.68 -11.84
CA VAL A 50 -5.23 -5.60 -12.18
C VAL A 50 -4.48 -4.42 -12.82
N PHE A 51 -3.36 -4.03 -12.20
CA PHE A 51 -2.52 -2.92 -12.65
C PHE A 51 -1.07 -3.41 -12.73
N PRO A 52 -0.62 -3.88 -13.91
CA PRO A 52 0.76 -4.38 -14.06
C PRO A 52 1.80 -3.38 -13.57
N ASP A 53 2.89 -3.89 -13.00
CA ASP A 53 3.97 -3.03 -12.49
C ASP A 53 4.55 -2.15 -13.60
N LEU A 54 5.18 -1.05 -13.21
CA LEU A 54 5.72 -0.10 -14.15
C LEU A 54 6.88 -0.71 -14.95
N ALA A 55 6.80 -0.60 -16.27
CA ALA A 55 7.82 -1.08 -17.20
C ALA A 55 7.86 -0.11 -18.38
N GLU A 56 8.92 -0.20 -19.18
CA GLU A 56 9.06 0.68 -20.35
C GLU A 56 7.86 0.58 -21.31
N GLU A 57 7.31 -0.61 -21.48
CA GLU A 57 6.21 -0.87 -22.42
C GLU A 57 4.90 -0.24 -21.99
N ASN A 58 4.72 0.07 -20.70
CA ASN A 58 3.44 0.56 -20.18
C ASN A 58 3.52 1.91 -19.47
N MET A 59 4.64 2.61 -19.59
CA MET A 59 4.84 3.87 -18.87
C MET A 59 3.71 4.89 -19.08
N ASP A 60 3.19 4.97 -20.29
CA ASP A 60 2.14 5.94 -20.62
C ASP A 60 0.77 5.55 -20.08
N GLU A 61 0.55 4.26 -19.84
CA GLU A 61 -0.75 3.74 -19.41
C GLU A 61 -0.79 3.37 -17.93
N SER A 62 0.38 3.19 -17.33
CA SER A 62 0.48 2.72 -15.95
C SER A 62 -0.03 3.76 -14.96
N PRO A 63 -0.75 3.33 -13.90
CA PRO A 63 -1.10 4.25 -12.82
C PRO A 63 0.09 4.58 -11.90
N TRP A 64 1.20 3.81 -12.01
CA TRP A 64 2.36 3.97 -11.13
C TRP A 64 3.31 5.05 -11.66
N THR A 65 3.83 5.89 -10.76
CA THR A 65 4.86 6.89 -11.11
C THR A 65 6.27 6.34 -10.91
N SER A 66 6.38 5.22 -10.20
CA SER A 66 7.63 4.49 -10.03
C SER A 66 7.29 3.03 -9.82
N PRO A 67 8.27 2.10 -10.00
CA PRO A 67 8.02 0.69 -9.74
C PRO A 67 7.56 0.46 -8.31
N LEU A 68 6.72 -0.56 -8.10
CA LEU A 68 6.26 -0.92 -6.77
C LEU A 68 7.44 -1.33 -5.89
N TYR A 69 7.45 -0.84 -4.65
CA TYR A 69 8.42 -1.28 -3.64
C TYR A 69 7.81 -2.46 -2.91
N VAL A 70 8.41 -3.63 -3.04
CA VAL A 70 7.87 -4.87 -2.48
C VAL A 70 8.93 -5.57 -1.67
N THR A 71 8.58 -5.93 -0.43
CA THR A 71 9.40 -6.77 0.43
C THR A 71 8.49 -7.87 1.00
N SER A 72 9.07 -8.77 1.81
CA SER A 72 8.26 -9.77 2.51
C SER A 72 7.34 -9.14 3.56
N GLU A 73 7.60 -7.89 3.94
CA GLU A 73 6.85 -7.20 4.99
C GLU A 73 5.81 -6.23 4.45
N CYS A 74 6.01 -5.64 3.27
CA CYS A 74 5.13 -4.58 2.81
C CYS A 74 5.15 -4.42 1.28
N VAL A 75 4.14 -3.69 0.81
CA VAL A 75 4.09 -3.14 -0.55
C VAL A 75 3.88 -1.64 -0.41
N ILE A 76 4.68 -0.84 -1.11
CA ILE A 76 4.49 0.61 -1.16
C ILE A 76 4.26 0.98 -2.63
N ALA A 77 3.11 1.63 -2.89
CA ALA A 77 2.71 2.05 -4.23
C ALA A 77 2.77 3.57 -4.34
N THR A 78 3.33 4.05 -5.44
CA THR A 78 3.38 5.46 -5.77
C THR A 78 2.53 5.67 -7.01
N ILE A 79 1.37 6.28 -6.83
CA ILE A 79 0.30 6.35 -7.83
C ILE A 79 0.31 7.73 -8.48
N SER A 80 0.07 7.78 -9.80
CA SER A 80 -0.09 9.04 -10.51
C SER A 80 -1.26 9.80 -9.91
N TRP A 81 -1.05 11.08 -9.62
CA TRP A 81 -2.10 11.93 -9.03
C TRP A 81 -3.37 11.95 -9.88
N SER A 82 -3.23 11.90 -11.20
CA SER A 82 -4.38 11.88 -12.11
C SER A 82 -5.23 10.61 -11.98
N ARG A 83 -4.67 9.55 -11.40
CA ARG A 83 -5.37 8.28 -11.18
C ARG A 83 -5.77 8.08 -9.72
N SER A 84 -5.58 9.08 -8.87
CA SER A 84 -5.85 8.97 -7.43
C SER A 84 -7.34 8.85 -7.09
N GLY A 85 -8.22 9.13 -8.04
CA GLY A 85 -9.66 8.99 -7.83
C GLY A 85 -10.19 7.58 -8.03
N GLU A 86 -9.45 6.70 -8.69
CA GLU A 86 -9.92 5.34 -8.99
C GLU A 86 -9.03 4.23 -8.42
N VAL A 87 -7.72 4.38 -8.55
CA VAL A 87 -6.78 3.31 -8.18
C VAL A 87 -6.78 3.00 -6.68
N PRO A 88 -6.73 4.01 -5.78
CA PRO A 88 -6.69 3.72 -4.34
C PRO A 88 -7.88 2.90 -3.84
N SER A 89 -9.08 3.14 -4.34
CA SER A 89 -10.26 2.39 -3.88
C SER A 89 -10.17 0.92 -4.26
N VAL A 90 -9.62 0.61 -5.43
CA VAL A 90 -9.40 -0.78 -5.87
C VAL A 90 -8.36 -1.44 -4.97
N LEU A 91 -7.27 -0.74 -4.66
CA LEU A 91 -6.20 -1.27 -3.82
C LEU A 91 -6.65 -1.48 -2.38
N LEU A 92 -7.48 -0.57 -1.85
CA LEU A 92 -8.05 -0.71 -0.51
C LEU A 92 -8.93 -1.96 -0.42
N ASP A 93 -9.75 -2.20 -1.44
CA ASP A 93 -10.60 -3.39 -1.50
C ASP A 93 -9.76 -4.67 -1.54
N LEU A 94 -8.73 -4.69 -2.38
CA LEU A 94 -7.83 -5.85 -2.47
C LEU A 94 -7.08 -6.08 -1.15
N ALA A 95 -6.57 -5.02 -0.53
CA ALA A 95 -5.85 -5.12 0.73
C ALA A 95 -6.75 -5.68 1.82
N SER A 96 -8.00 -5.20 1.90
CA SER A 96 -8.98 -5.69 2.86
C SER A 96 -9.26 -7.18 2.66
N ARG A 97 -9.40 -7.62 1.42
CA ARG A 97 -9.63 -9.04 1.10
C ARG A 97 -8.46 -9.93 1.50
N HIS A 98 -7.24 -9.39 1.50
CA HIS A 98 -6.04 -10.13 1.88
C HIS A 98 -5.66 -9.93 3.35
N GLY A 99 -6.50 -9.22 4.11
CA GLY A 99 -6.27 -9.03 5.54
C GLY A 99 -5.12 -8.09 5.87
N LEU A 100 -4.85 -7.13 5.00
CA LEU A 100 -3.75 -6.18 5.18
C LEU A 100 -4.25 -4.83 5.70
N THR A 101 -3.35 -4.16 6.42
CA THR A 101 -3.53 -2.77 6.85
C THR A 101 -3.03 -1.86 5.73
N THR A 102 -3.77 -0.82 5.42
CA THR A 102 -3.38 0.22 4.46
C THR A 102 -3.15 1.53 5.19
N TYR A 103 -2.04 2.19 4.89
CA TYR A 103 -1.76 3.53 5.40
C TYR A 103 -1.70 4.53 4.25
N ASP A 104 -2.44 5.63 4.40
CA ASP A 104 -2.47 6.74 3.44
C ASP A 104 -1.78 7.95 4.09
N PRO A 105 -0.51 8.24 3.71
CA PRO A 105 0.21 9.36 4.31
C PRO A 105 -0.33 10.74 3.91
N GLN A 106 -1.03 10.85 2.79
CA GLN A 106 -1.59 12.13 2.37
C GLN A 106 -2.72 12.57 3.28
N GLU A 107 -3.61 11.63 3.62
CA GLU A 107 -4.76 11.89 4.49
C GLU A 107 -4.48 11.59 5.96
N GLN A 108 -3.32 11.02 6.25
CA GLN A 108 -2.99 10.50 7.58
C GLN A 108 -4.10 9.58 8.08
N ALA A 109 -4.43 8.59 7.25
CA ALA A 109 -5.54 7.67 7.48
C ALA A 109 -5.05 6.22 7.47
N VAL A 110 -5.60 5.40 8.35
CA VAL A 110 -5.31 3.97 8.43
C VAL A 110 -6.60 3.20 8.12
N TYR A 111 -6.49 2.21 7.26
CA TYR A 111 -7.61 1.33 6.91
C TYR A 111 -7.26 -0.09 7.33
N GLY A 112 -8.12 -0.71 8.13
CA GLY A 112 -7.92 -2.07 8.61
C GLY A 112 -8.56 -3.12 7.71
N ILE A 113 -8.58 -4.36 8.22
CA ILE A 113 -9.08 -5.53 7.50
C ILE A 113 -10.54 -5.35 7.05
N THR A 114 -11.36 -4.67 7.85
CA THR A 114 -12.77 -4.47 7.56
C THR A 114 -13.03 -3.27 6.65
N GLY A 115 -11.99 -2.55 6.24
CA GLY A 115 -12.12 -1.31 5.49
C GLY A 115 -12.47 -0.11 6.35
N GLU A 116 -12.57 -0.27 7.66
CA GLU A 116 -12.81 0.84 8.58
C GLU A 116 -11.60 1.76 8.60
N ALA A 117 -11.86 3.07 8.58
CA ALA A 117 -10.80 4.07 8.58
C ALA A 117 -10.62 4.67 9.97
N SER A 118 -9.36 4.88 10.35
CA SER A 118 -8.99 5.66 11.52
C SER A 118 -8.24 6.90 11.01
N THR A 119 -8.69 8.09 11.42
CA THR A 119 -8.06 9.35 11.00
C THR A 119 -7.78 10.22 12.22
N ARG A 120 -6.85 11.15 12.03
CA ARG A 120 -6.53 12.12 13.08
C ARG A 120 -7.63 13.14 13.25
#